data_8c76ef48522da732cbc8e1a707ad5aa2
#
_entry.id   8c76ef48522da732cbc8e1a707ad5aa2
#
_cell.length_a   1.000
_cell.length_b   1.000
_cell.length_c   1.000
_cell.angle_alpha   90.00
_cell.angle_beta   90.00
_cell.angle_gamma   90.00
#
_symmetry.space_group_name_H-M   'P 1'
#
loop_
_entity.id
_entity.type
_entity.pdbx_description
1 polymer ?
#
loop_
_entity_poly.entity_id
_entity_poly.type
_entity_poly.pdbx_seq_one_letter_code
_entity_poly.pdbx_strand_id
1 'polypeptide(L)'
;MKFVYYISTIALLLNLSACRKFVEVADPKDELASKVVFSSDATATAAVVGIYADMNAVNYQFANVLTTFLGSMSADDFVYAATFANFDEFKNNAIQPGNPYVATFWSQPYNYIYRANAIIEGAGKSTELSPAVKNQVMGEAYFIRAFCHFYLVNLFGDVPLILTADVRKNTNLPRTPKAEVYASVINDLKLAKDLLVNTYAGNGERTRPNKVAATLMLARAYLYTGQNALAETEASNVIATTGYSLLD
;
A
#
# COMPACT_ATOMS: atom_id res chain seq x y z
N MET A 1 34.53 19.02 -63.40
CA MET A 1 34.58 19.44 -61.99
C MET A 1 33.21 19.72 -61.37
N LYS A 2 32.29 20.45 -61.96
CA LYS A 2 30.95 20.75 -61.38
C LYS A 2 30.11 19.52 -61.10
N PHE A 3 30.16 18.48 -61.95
CA PHE A 3 29.39 17.23 -61.77
C PHE A 3 29.79 16.42 -60.53
N VAL A 4 31.05 16.44 -60.15
CA VAL A 4 31.57 15.73 -58.97
C VAL A 4 31.06 16.42 -57.66
N TYR A 5 30.95 17.75 -57.66
CA TYR A 5 30.37 18.48 -56.52
C TYR A 5 28.91 18.18 -56.31
N TYR A 6 28.09 18.00 -57.36
CA TYR A 6 26.68 17.63 -57.21
C TYR A 6 26.52 16.24 -56.67
N ILE A 7 27.33 15.28 -57.13
CA ILE A 7 27.32 13.90 -56.60
C ILE A 7 27.72 13.87 -55.13
N SER A 8 28.77 14.63 -54.72
CA SER A 8 29.19 14.69 -53.34
C SER A 8 28.15 15.35 -52.42
N THR A 9 27.44 16.37 -52.90
CA THR A 9 26.38 17.05 -52.15
C THR A 9 25.16 16.14 -51.96
N ILE A 10 24.77 15.40 -52.99
CA ILE A 10 23.66 14.43 -52.90
C ILE A 10 24.00 13.27 -51.99
N ALA A 11 25.25 12.76 -52.01
CA ALA A 11 25.71 11.70 -51.10
C ALA A 11 25.76 12.19 -49.63
N LEU A 12 26.06 13.45 -49.38
CA LEU A 12 26.06 14.05 -48.04
C LEU A 12 24.62 14.22 -47.53
N LEU A 13 23.66 14.57 -48.36
CA LEU A 13 22.26 14.73 -47.97
C LEU A 13 21.55 13.39 -47.70
N LEU A 14 21.97 12.32 -48.34
CA LEU A 14 21.43 10.98 -48.08
C LEU A 14 21.85 10.39 -46.73
N ASN A 15 22.93 10.91 -46.10
CA ASN A 15 23.37 10.48 -44.75
C ASN A 15 22.63 11.19 -43.63
N LEU A 16 21.75 12.16 -43.92
CA LEU A 16 20.95 12.87 -42.90
C LEU A 16 19.65 12.15 -42.52
N SER A 17 19.33 11.01 -43.15
CA SER A 17 18.23 10.15 -42.72
C SER A 17 18.69 9.23 -41.56
N ALA A 18 19.40 9.77 -40.60
CA ALA A 18 19.91 9.06 -39.44
C ALA A 18 18.74 8.69 -38.50
N CYS A 19 18.54 7.43 -38.37
CA CYS A 19 17.99 6.67 -37.23
C CYS A 19 17.01 7.43 -36.32
N ARG A 20 15.74 7.50 -36.68
CA ARG A 20 14.67 7.83 -35.72
C ARG A 20 14.64 6.89 -34.52
N LYS A 21 15.09 5.65 -34.66
CA LYS A 21 15.17 4.65 -33.58
C LYS A 21 16.24 4.93 -32.49
N PHE A 22 17.18 5.86 -32.73
CA PHE A 22 18.20 6.15 -31.70
C PHE A 22 17.71 7.13 -30.63
N VAL A 23 16.56 7.77 -30.83
CA VAL A 23 15.96 8.73 -29.86
C VAL A 23 14.68 8.17 -29.21
N GLU A 24 14.25 6.96 -29.55
CA GLU A 24 13.20 6.30 -28.79
C GLU A 24 13.79 5.84 -27.45
N VAL A 25 13.67 6.69 -26.44
CA VAL A 25 13.85 6.29 -25.04
C VAL A 25 12.72 5.30 -24.76
N ALA A 26 13.09 4.03 -24.58
CA ALA A 26 12.10 3.03 -24.17
C ALA A 26 11.38 3.52 -22.92
N ASP A 27 10.05 3.29 -22.88
CA ASP A 27 9.26 3.59 -21.68
C ASP A 27 10.00 3.05 -20.44
N PRO A 28 10.05 3.79 -19.34
CA PRO A 28 10.64 3.30 -18.11
C PRO A 28 10.11 1.89 -17.78
N LYS A 29 10.98 1.00 -17.34
CA LYS A 29 10.60 -0.39 -17.04
C LYS A 29 9.37 -0.48 -16.12
N ASP A 30 9.23 0.50 -15.23
CA ASP A 30 8.11 0.60 -14.29
C ASP A 30 6.78 0.92 -15.01
N GLU A 31 6.80 1.73 -16.07
CA GLU A 31 5.58 2.01 -16.87
C GLU A 31 5.18 0.82 -17.73
N LEU A 32 6.14 0.09 -18.30
CA LEU A 32 5.86 -1.14 -19.04
C LEU A 32 5.29 -2.22 -18.11
N ALA A 33 5.88 -2.40 -16.92
CA ALA A 33 5.37 -3.32 -15.92
C ALA A 33 3.94 -2.94 -15.49
N SER A 34 3.68 -1.67 -15.24
CA SER A 34 2.35 -1.18 -14.87
C SER A 34 1.32 -1.41 -15.99
N LYS A 35 1.64 -1.12 -17.24
CA LYS A 35 0.75 -1.39 -18.39
C LYS A 35 0.37 -2.87 -18.49
N VAL A 36 1.32 -3.79 -18.28
CA VAL A 36 1.07 -5.24 -18.32
C VAL A 36 0.21 -5.69 -17.14
N VAL A 37 0.51 -5.22 -15.93
CA VAL A 37 -0.22 -5.62 -14.71
C VAL A 37 -1.69 -5.18 -14.77
N PHE A 38 -1.98 -3.99 -15.29
CA PHE A 38 -3.34 -3.44 -15.34
C PHE A 38 -4.00 -3.58 -16.73
N SER A 39 -3.54 -4.54 -17.55
CA SER A 39 -4.15 -4.89 -18.84
C SER A 39 -5.27 -5.93 -18.74
N SER A 40 -5.46 -6.56 -17.58
CA SER A 40 -6.54 -7.52 -17.36
C SER A 40 -6.97 -7.58 -15.89
N ASP A 41 -8.21 -7.99 -15.67
CA ASP A 41 -8.78 -8.20 -14.34
C ASP A 41 -7.97 -9.22 -13.52
N ALA A 42 -7.48 -10.28 -14.17
CA ALA A 42 -6.72 -11.33 -13.50
C ALA A 42 -5.37 -10.83 -12.98
N THR A 43 -4.61 -10.10 -13.79
CA THR A 43 -3.30 -9.59 -13.41
C THR A 43 -3.39 -8.46 -12.36
N ALA A 44 -4.40 -7.60 -12.48
CA ALA A 44 -4.66 -6.57 -11.47
C ALA A 44 -5.06 -7.18 -10.11
N THR A 45 -5.91 -8.22 -10.14
CA THR A 45 -6.27 -8.97 -8.92
C THR A 45 -5.06 -9.66 -8.32
N ALA A 46 -4.22 -10.30 -9.13
CA ALA A 46 -3.00 -10.95 -8.65
C ALA A 46 -2.03 -9.96 -7.98
N ALA A 47 -1.94 -8.73 -8.46
CA ALA A 47 -1.09 -7.70 -7.87
C ALA A 47 -1.49 -7.37 -6.41
N VAL A 48 -2.78 -7.22 -6.12
CA VAL A 48 -3.25 -6.95 -4.75
C VAL A 48 -3.19 -8.20 -3.87
N VAL A 49 -3.52 -9.37 -4.40
CA VAL A 49 -3.42 -10.65 -3.68
C VAL A 49 -1.98 -10.93 -3.26
N GLY A 50 -1.00 -10.60 -4.12
CA GLY A 50 0.42 -10.71 -3.78
C GLY A 50 0.84 -9.88 -2.56
N ILE A 51 0.19 -8.74 -2.29
CA ILE A 51 0.46 -7.97 -1.06
C ILE A 51 -0.03 -8.77 0.17
N TYR A 52 -1.25 -9.33 0.13
CA TYR A 52 -1.76 -10.12 1.26
C TYR A 52 -0.98 -11.40 1.48
N ALA A 53 -0.51 -12.06 0.42
CA ALA A 53 0.33 -13.24 0.53
C ALA A 53 1.63 -12.92 1.29
N ASP A 54 2.27 -11.78 0.98
CA ASP A 54 3.46 -11.33 1.71
C ASP A 54 3.13 -10.91 3.14
N MET A 55 2.03 -10.19 3.36
CA MET A 55 1.57 -9.79 4.70
C MET A 55 1.29 -10.99 5.61
N ASN A 56 0.86 -12.12 5.04
CA ASN A 56 0.56 -13.35 5.77
C ASN A 56 1.73 -14.35 5.82
N ALA A 57 2.88 -14.04 5.25
CA ALA A 57 4.04 -14.94 5.29
C ALA A 57 4.54 -15.14 6.73
N VAL A 58 5.03 -16.34 7.02
CA VAL A 58 5.39 -16.78 8.41
C VAL A 58 6.67 -16.13 8.95
N ASN A 59 7.41 -15.41 8.13
CA ASN A 59 8.75 -14.89 8.44
C ASN A 59 8.75 -13.49 9.07
N TYR A 60 8.17 -13.33 10.24
CA TYR A 60 8.16 -12.08 11.01
C TYR A 60 7.63 -10.87 10.22
N GLN A 61 6.49 -11.04 9.55
CA GLN A 61 5.84 -9.95 8.87
C GLN A 61 5.18 -8.99 9.87
N PHE A 62 5.30 -7.69 9.58
CA PHE A 62 4.73 -6.64 10.40
C PHE A 62 3.23 -6.84 10.63
N ALA A 63 2.47 -7.13 9.57
CA ALA A 63 1.01 -7.24 9.59
C ALA A 63 0.47 -8.52 10.25
N ASN A 64 1.32 -9.50 10.51
CA ASN A 64 0.95 -10.78 11.10
C ASN A 64 1.63 -10.98 12.45
N VAL A 65 2.87 -11.49 12.43
CA VAL A 65 3.57 -11.94 13.63
C VAL A 65 4.00 -10.76 14.51
N LEU A 66 4.65 -9.74 13.91
CA LEU A 66 5.29 -8.70 14.72
C LEU A 66 4.29 -7.85 15.48
N THR A 67 3.23 -7.36 14.81
CA THR A 67 2.25 -6.48 15.46
C THR A 67 1.50 -7.21 16.58
N THR A 68 1.13 -8.48 16.35
CA THR A 68 0.43 -9.28 17.36
C THR A 68 1.38 -9.69 18.47
N PHE A 69 2.54 -10.27 18.14
CA PHE A 69 3.41 -10.90 19.12
C PHE A 69 4.22 -9.87 19.93
N LEU A 70 4.97 -9.00 19.24
CA LEU A 70 5.82 -8.01 19.93
C LEU A 70 5.00 -6.87 20.56
N GLY A 71 3.90 -6.47 19.88
CA GLY A 71 2.96 -5.48 20.43
C GLY A 71 2.31 -5.97 21.71
N SER A 72 1.85 -7.22 21.75
CA SER A 72 1.24 -7.81 22.94
C SER A 72 2.23 -8.04 24.06
N MET A 73 3.51 -8.34 23.76
CA MET A 73 4.54 -8.40 24.81
C MET A 73 4.79 -7.03 25.46
N SER A 74 4.84 -5.96 24.68
CA SER A 74 5.00 -4.61 25.22
C SER A 74 3.76 -4.09 25.96
N ALA A 75 2.60 -4.70 25.72
CA ALA A 75 1.32 -4.39 26.39
C ALA A 75 1.04 -5.32 27.60
N ASP A 76 1.97 -6.20 27.96
CA ASP A 76 1.83 -7.23 29.01
C ASP A 76 0.69 -8.25 28.75
N ASP A 77 0.14 -8.30 27.54
CA ASP A 77 -0.89 -9.27 27.14
C ASP A 77 -0.31 -10.65 26.82
N PHE A 78 1.00 -10.70 26.55
CA PHE A 78 1.69 -11.91 26.10
C PHE A 78 2.92 -12.20 26.97
N VAL A 79 3.04 -13.43 27.45
CA VAL A 79 4.23 -13.90 28.19
C VAL A 79 5.03 -14.84 27.29
N TYR A 80 6.26 -14.44 26.98
CA TYR A 80 7.22 -15.28 26.28
C TYR A 80 8.14 -15.95 27.29
N ALA A 81 8.06 -17.28 27.40
CA ALA A 81 8.75 -18.03 28.45
C ALA A 81 10.24 -18.30 28.16
N ALA A 82 10.66 -18.23 26.89
CA ALA A 82 12.07 -18.39 26.53
C ALA A 82 12.84 -17.06 26.63
N THR A 83 14.17 -17.13 26.54
CA THR A 83 15.05 -15.95 26.47
C THR A 83 15.48 -15.75 25.02
N PHE A 84 15.15 -14.59 24.46
CA PHE A 84 15.59 -14.17 23.14
C PHE A 84 15.82 -12.66 23.16
N ALA A 85 17.07 -12.23 23.15
CA ALA A 85 17.48 -10.86 23.48
C ALA A 85 16.63 -9.77 22.76
N ASN A 86 16.39 -9.93 21.46
CA ASN A 86 15.62 -8.95 20.69
C ASN A 86 14.11 -8.92 21.06
N PHE A 87 13.55 -10.00 21.58
CA PHE A 87 12.17 -10.06 22.09
C PHE A 87 12.07 -9.56 23.52
N ASP A 88 13.09 -9.87 24.34
CA ASP A 88 13.16 -9.42 25.72
C ASP A 88 13.16 -7.88 25.82
N GLU A 89 13.68 -7.18 24.82
CA GLU A 89 13.58 -5.73 24.73
C GLU A 89 12.13 -5.23 24.67
N PHE A 90 11.26 -5.91 23.92
CA PHE A 90 9.82 -5.60 23.87
C PHE A 90 9.12 -5.99 25.18
N LYS A 91 9.37 -7.19 25.67
CA LYS A 91 8.83 -7.69 26.94
C LYS A 91 9.17 -6.78 28.14
N ASN A 92 10.36 -6.22 28.16
CA ASN A 92 10.83 -5.36 29.23
C ASN A 92 10.60 -3.87 28.98
N ASN A 93 9.94 -3.52 27.87
CA ASN A 93 9.76 -2.13 27.39
C ASN A 93 11.08 -1.33 27.34
N ALA A 94 12.19 -2.01 26.97
CA ALA A 94 13.55 -1.47 26.90
C ALA A 94 14.12 -1.57 25.47
N ILE A 95 13.30 -1.26 24.47
CA ILE A 95 13.60 -1.43 23.04
C ILE A 95 14.78 -0.55 22.65
N GLN A 96 15.81 -1.16 22.05
CA GLN A 96 17.00 -0.47 21.59
C GLN A 96 16.86 0.00 20.14
N PRO A 97 17.46 1.13 19.74
CA PRO A 97 17.42 1.63 18.36
C PRO A 97 17.96 0.64 17.32
N GLY A 98 18.87 -0.25 17.72
CA GLY A 98 19.46 -1.28 16.86
C GLY A 98 18.65 -2.56 16.75
N ASN A 99 17.48 -2.65 17.38
CA ASN A 99 16.65 -3.85 17.32
C ASN A 99 16.16 -4.11 15.87
N PRO A 100 16.42 -5.28 15.27
CA PRO A 100 16.10 -5.55 13.87
C PRO A 100 14.59 -5.53 13.59
N TYR A 101 13.76 -5.83 14.58
CA TYR A 101 12.30 -5.82 14.41
C TYR A 101 11.75 -4.39 14.35
N VAL A 102 12.40 -3.42 14.99
CA VAL A 102 12.05 -1.99 14.81
C VAL A 102 12.27 -1.56 13.38
N ALA A 103 13.40 -1.96 12.77
CA ALA A 103 13.65 -1.71 11.34
C ALA A 103 12.62 -2.39 10.44
N THR A 104 12.17 -3.60 10.81
CA THR A 104 11.12 -4.32 10.09
C THR A 104 9.76 -3.64 10.19
N PHE A 105 9.37 -3.16 11.38
CA PHE A 105 8.16 -2.35 11.59
C PHE A 105 8.14 -1.06 10.76
N TRP A 106 9.31 -0.54 10.42
CA TRP A 106 9.43 0.63 9.55
C TRP A 106 9.40 0.27 8.07
N SER A 107 10.25 -0.64 7.63
CA SER A 107 10.51 -0.90 6.21
C SER A 107 9.40 -1.66 5.49
N GLN A 108 8.80 -2.66 6.14
CA GLN A 108 7.76 -3.48 5.51
C GLN A 108 6.48 -2.69 5.20
N PRO A 109 5.91 -1.86 6.11
CA PRO A 109 4.76 -1.05 5.78
C PRO A 109 5.02 -0.12 4.59
N TYR A 110 6.21 0.48 4.48
CA TYR A 110 6.53 1.33 3.33
C TYR A 110 6.63 0.57 2.01
N ASN A 111 7.08 -0.70 2.04
CA ASN A 111 7.02 -1.56 0.86
C ASN A 111 5.56 -1.81 0.43
N TYR A 112 4.66 -2.10 1.37
CA TYR A 112 3.24 -2.29 1.06
C TYR A 112 2.57 -1.00 0.60
N ILE A 113 2.93 0.16 1.16
CA ILE A 113 2.47 1.49 0.71
C ILE A 113 2.91 1.74 -0.73
N TYR A 114 4.16 1.45 -1.09
CA TYR A 114 4.65 1.58 -2.46
C TYR A 114 3.82 0.74 -3.44
N ARG A 115 3.58 -0.53 -3.12
CA ARG A 115 2.78 -1.43 -3.96
C ARG A 115 1.31 -1.00 -4.05
N ALA A 116 0.73 -0.54 -2.95
CA ALA A 116 -0.62 0.02 -2.93
C ALA A 116 -0.73 1.27 -3.80
N ASN A 117 0.24 2.18 -3.73
CA ASN A 117 0.31 3.35 -4.61
C ASN A 117 0.39 2.95 -6.09
N ALA A 118 1.24 1.96 -6.43
CA ALA A 118 1.35 1.46 -7.79
C ALA A 118 0.01 0.89 -8.32
N ILE A 119 -0.76 0.20 -7.45
CA ILE A 119 -2.10 -0.29 -7.81
C ILE A 119 -3.07 0.88 -8.01
N ILE A 120 -3.11 1.84 -7.10
CA ILE A 120 -4.00 3.02 -7.20
C ILE A 120 -3.72 3.79 -8.49
N GLU A 121 -2.46 4.05 -8.80
CA GLU A 121 -2.06 4.80 -9.99
C GLU A 121 -2.30 4.01 -11.28
N GLY A 122 -1.92 2.73 -11.31
CA GLY A 122 -2.01 1.88 -12.48
C GLY A 122 -3.46 1.51 -12.81
N ALA A 123 -4.21 1.01 -11.84
CA ALA A 123 -5.63 0.69 -12.03
C ALA A 123 -6.46 1.96 -12.33
N GLY A 124 -6.13 3.08 -11.68
CA GLY A 124 -6.79 4.37 -11.92
C GLY A 124 -6.72 4.80 -13.40
N LYS A 125 -5.57 4.61 -14.04
CA LYS A 125 -5.32 4.96 -15.45
C LYS A 125 -5.83 3.90 -16.44
N SER A 126 -6.05 2.67 -16.01
CA SER A 126 -6.45 1.57 -16.89
C SER A 126 -7.86 1.78 -17.45
N THR A 127 -7.99 1.53 -18.74
CA THR A 127 -9.26 1.44 -19.49
C THR A 127 -9.68 -0.01 -19.76
N GLU A 128 -8.80 -0.97 -19.47
CA GLU A 128 -8.95 -2.39 -19.77
C GLU A 128 -9.63 -3.18 -18.62
N LEU A 129 -9.59 -2.64 -17.40
CA LEU A 129 -10.19 -3.29 -16.25
C LEU A 129 -11.72 -3.12 -16.24
N SER A 130 -12.42 -4.21 -15.89
CA SER A 130 -13.85 -4.11 -15.61
C SER A 130 -14.09 -3.17 -14.42
N PRO A 131 -15.20 -2.41 -14.41
CA PRO A 131 -15.49 -1.45 -13.33
C PRO A 131 -15.52 -2.13 -11.95
N ALA A 132 -16.02 -3.35 -11.86
CA ALA A 132 -16.10 -4.10 -10.61
C ALA A 132 -14.70 -4.44 -10.06
N VAL A 133 -13.80 -4.96 -10.90
CA VAL A 133 -12.43 -5.31 -10.50
C VAL A 133 -11.61 -4.05 -10.24
N LYS A 134 -11.75 -3.02 -11.07
CA LYS A 134 -11.09 -1.72 -10.85
C LYS A 134 -11.44 -1.15 -9.47
N ASN A 135 -12.72 -1.10 -9.11
CA ASN A 135 -13.17 -0.63 -7.82
C ASN A 135 -12.64 -1.51 -6.67
N GLN A 136 -12.69 -2.83 -6.85
CA GLN A 136 -12.22 -3.77 -5.84
C GLN A 136 -10.72 -3.59 -5.56
N VAL A 137 -9.86 -3.63 -6.58
CA VAL A 137 -8.40 -3.53 -6.38
C VAL A 137 -7.97 -2.16 -5.87
N MET A 138 -8.62 -1.08 -6.32
CA MET A 138 -8.36 0.27 -5.81
C MET A 138 -8.82 0.42 -4.36
N GLY A 139 -10.01 -0.08 -4.02
CA GLY A 139 -10.54 -0.04 -2.66
C GLY A 139 -9.65 -0.79 -1.67
N GLU A 140 -9.15 -1.96 -2.07
CA GLU A 140 -8.19 -2.72 -1.28
C GLU A 140 -6.84 -2.01 -1.15
N ALA A 141 -6.34 -1.40 -2.22
CA ALA A 141 -5.09 -0.66 -2.18
C ALA A 141 -5.17 0.57 -1.26
N TYR A 142 -6.28 1.31 -1.28
CA TYR A 142 -6.54 2.38 -0.31
C TYR A 142 -6.59 1.84 1.13
N PHE A 143 -7.26 0.71 1.36
CA PHE A 143 -7.30 0.06 2.66
C PHE A 143 -5.90 -0.32 3.16
N ILE A 144 -5.08 -0.97 2.32
CA ILE A 144 -3.70 -1.37 2.67
C ILE A 144 -2.85 -0.15 2.99
N ARG A 145 -2.92 0.91 2.19
CA ARG A 145 -2.16 2.15 2.41
C ARG A 145 -2.54 2.81 3.73
N ALA A 146 -3.83 2.91 4.00
CA ALA A 146 -4.35 3.42 5.27
C ALA A 146 -3.91 2.57 6.47
N PHE A 147 -4.03 1.26 6.37
CA PHE A 147 -3.61 0.31 7.41
C PHE A 147 -2.13 0.49 7.75
N CYS A 148 -1.28 0.54 6.74
CA CYS A 148 0.16 0.71 6.95
C CYS A 148 0.50 2.08 7.59
N HIS A 149 -0.08 3.17 7.10
CA HIS A 149 0.16 4.50 7.69
C HIS A 149 -0.42 4.60 9.11
N PHE A 150 -1.55 3.95 9.40
CA PHE A 150 -2.13 3.91 10.74
C PHE A 150 -1.16 3.26 11.75
N TYR A 151 -0.58 2.13 11.42
CA TYR A 151 0.40 1.49 12.31
C TYR A 151 1.71 2.28 12.41
N LEU A 152 2.22 2.80 11.29
CA LEU A 152 3.41 3.66 11.29
C LEU A 152 3.26 4.86 12.21
N VAL A 153 2.14 5.60 12.11
CA VAL A 153 1.91 6.80 12.90
C VAL A 153 1.70 6.50 14.39
N ASN A 154 1.15 5.33 14.72
CA ASN A 154 0.99 4.90 16.11
C ASN A 154 2.29 4.42 16.74
N LEU A 155 3.17 3.78 15.97
CA LEU A 155 4.43 3.26 16.48
C LEU A 155 5.55 4.32 16.51
N PHE A 156 5.55 5.25 15.55
CA PHE A 156 6.69 6.16 15.33
C PHE A 156 6.35 7.66 15.43
N GLY A 157 5.08 8.00 15.70
CA GLY A 157 4.64 9.40 15.70
C GLY A 157 4.61 10.01 14.30
N ASP A 158 5.26 11.16 14.11
CA ASP A 158 5.38 11.78 12.79
C ASP A 158 6.19 10.88 11.85
N VAL A 159 5.67 10.64 10.64
CA VAL A 159 6.28 9.73 9.66
C VAL A 159 6.15 10.31 8.25
N PRO A 160 7.04 9.97 7.29
CA PRO A 160 6.86 10.36 5.90
C PRO A 160 5.52 9.87 5.33
N LEU A 161 4.71 10.79 4.80
CA LEU A 161 3.44 10.47 4.15
C LEU A 161 3.67 10.21 2.66
N ILE A 162 3.65 8.94 2.27
CA ILE A 162 3.96 8.49 0.90
C ILE A 162 2.67 8.14 0.17
N LEU A 163 2.27 8.97 -0.79
CA LEU A 163 1.01 8.85 -1.54
C LEU A 163 1.18 8.56 -3.03
N THR A 164 2.41 8.30 -3.48
CA THR A 164 2.73 7.98 -4.88
C THR A 164 3.76 6.85 -4.97
N ALA A 165 3.75 6.13 -6.08
CA ALA A 165 4.78 5.15 -6.41
C ALA A 165 6.06 5.78 -7.03
N ASP A 166 6.06 7.08 -7.35
CA ASP A 166 7.23 7.76 -7.89
C ASP A 166 8.33 7.91 -6.83
N VAL A 167 9.33 7.04 -6.89
CA VAL A 167 10.46 7.00 -5.95
C VAL A 167 11.20 8.33 -5.89
N ARG A 168 11.31 9.07 -7.00
CA ARG A 168 12.01 10.38 -7.05
C ARG A 168 11.30 11.43 -6.20
N LYS A 169 9.96 11.38 -6.13
CA LYS A 169 9.16 12.26 -5.27
C LYS A 169 9.24 11.87 -3.81
N ASN A 170 9.44 10.58 -3.54
CA ASN A 170 9.45 10.03 -2.19
C ASN A 170 10.85 10.10 -1.53
N THR A 171 11.91 10.30 -2.34
CA THR A 171 13.28 10.42 -1.82
C THR A 171 13.41 11.65 -0.95
N ASN A 172 13.89 11.48 0.28
CA ASN A 172 14.13 12.57 1.25
C ASN A 172 12.88 13.32 1.71
N LEU A 173 11.69 12.69 1.67
CA LEU A 173 10.51 13.29 2.28
C LEU A 173 10.72 13.45 3.80
N PRO A 174 10.42 14.63 4.35
CA PRO A 174 10.46 14.83 5.80
C PRO A 174 9.35 14.05 6.49
N ARG A 175 9.41 13.96 7.81
CA ARG A 175 8.30 13.47 8.60
C ARG A 175 7.13 14.44 8.50
N THR A 176 5.96 13.90 8.27
CA THR A 176 4.68 14.62 8.23
C THR A 176 4.05 14.59 9.62
N PRO A 177 3.49 15.69 10.11
CA PRO A 177 2.82 15.72 11.40
C PRO A 177 1.75 14.63 11.56
N LYS A 178 1.69 14.00 12.73
CA LYS A 178 0.74 12.92 13.06
C LYS A 178 -0.70 13.22 12.64
N ALA A 179 -1.16 14.45 12.86
CA ALA A 179 -2.53 14.85 12.52
C ALA A 179 -2.80 14.78 11.00
N GLU A 180 -1.84 15.17 10.17
CA GLU A 180 -1.96 15.11 8.72
C GLU A 180 -1.91 13.66 8.20
N VAL A 181 -1.07 12.81 8.81
CA VAL A 181 -1.05 11.38 8.50
C VAL A 181 -2.39 10.75 8.81
N TYR A 182 -3.01 11.04 9.97
CA TYR A 182 -4.35 10.55 10.28
C TYR A 182 -5.43 11.08 9.34
N ALA A 183 -5.34 12.33 8.93
CA ALA A 183 -6.27 12.88 7.93
C ALA A 183 -6.20 12.10 6.61
N SER A 184 -5.00 11.74 6.17
CA SER A 184 -4.80 10.89 4.99
C SER A 184 -5.33 9.46 5.20
N VAL A 185 -5.07 8.85 6.36
CA VAL A 185 -5.61 7.53 6.72
C VAL A 185 -7.14 7.51 6.65
N ILE A 186 -7.79 8.51 7.25
CA ILE A 186 -9.25 8.64 7.23
C ILE A 186 -9.77 8.82 5.80
N ASN A 187 -9.09 9.63 4.98
CA ASN A 187 -9.48 9.82 3.58
C ASN A 187 -9.37 8.52 2.78
N ASP A 188 -8.28 7.80 2.92
CA ASP A 188 -8.08 6.51 2.25
C ASP A 188 -9.12 5.47 2.67
N LEU A 189 -9.48 5.42 3.97
CA LEU A 189 -10.51 4.50 4.46
C LEU A 189 -11.91 4.86 3.96
N LYS A 190 -12.22 6.15 3.77
CA LYS A 190 -13.45 6.58 3.11
C LYS A 190 -13.49 6.12 1.66
N LEU A 191 -12.41 6.33 0.90
CA LEU A 191 -12.30 5.86 -0.47
C LEU A 191 -12.41 4.33 -0.56
N ALA A 192 -11.76 3.60 0.35
CA ALA A 192 -11.89 2.15 0.43
C ALA A 192 -13.34 1.72 0.69
N LYS A 193 -14.02 2.35 1.66
CA LYS A 193 -15.43 2.10 2.00
C LYS A 193 -16.37 2.37 0.80
N ASP A 194 -16.11 3.41 0.02
CA ASP A 194 -16.94 3.78 -1.13
C ASP A 194 -16.75 2.82 -2.31
N LEU A 195 -15.53 2.33 -2.53
CA LEU A 195 -15.20 1.43 -3.64
C LEU A 195 -15.50 -0.05 -3.35
N LEU A 196 -15.37 -0.48 -2.10
CA LEU A 196 -15.60 -1.88 -1.71
C LEU A 196 -17.09 -2.17 -1.51
N VAL A 197 -17.44 -3.43 -1.74
CA VAL A 197 -18.79 -3.97 -1.51
C VAL A 197 -18.82 -4.79 -0.21
N ASN A 198 -20.03 -5.14 0.30
CA ASN A 198 -20.18 -5.91 1.53
C ASN A 198 -19.78 -7.38 1.38
N THR A 199 -19.84 -7.93 0.17
CA THR A 199 -19.42 -9.30 -0.11
C THR A 199 -17.91 -9.42 -0.12
N TYR A 200 -17.40 -10.60 0.23
CA TYR A 200 -15.97 -10.89 0.15
C TYR A 200 -15.55 -11.20 -1.28
N ALA A 201 -14.42 -10.67 -1.73
CA ALA A 201 -13.85 -10.96 -3.04
C ALA A 201 -13.32 -12.40 -3.12
N GLY A 202 -13.32 -12.97 -4.32
CA GLY A 202 -12.90 -14.36 -4.56
C GLY A 202 -13.99 -15.36 -4.20
N ASN A 203 -13.63 -16.43 -3.48
CA ASN A 203 -14.53 -17.53 -3.13
C ASN A 203 -15.45 -17.24 -1.93
N GLY A 204 -15.61 -15.98 -1.53
CA GLY A 204 -16.39 -15.61 -0.35
C GLY A 204 -15.66 -15.81 0.98
N GLU A 205 -14.38 -16.20 0.96
CA GLU A 205 -13.55 -16.32 2.15
C GLU A 205 -13.18 -14.96 2.72
N ARG A 206 -13.10 -14.87 4.06
CA ARG A 206 -12.78 -13.62 4.78
C ARG A 206 -11.26 -13.31 4.77
N THR A 207 -10.61 -13.48 3.65
CA THR A 207 -9.15 -13.30 3.48
C THR A 207 -8.75 -11.94 2.91
N ARG A 208 -9.73 -11.18 2.39
CA ARG A 208 -9.51 -9.85 1.80
C ARG A 208 -10.52 -8.87 2.39
N PRO A 209 -10.16 -7.57 2.54
CA PRO A 209 -11.07 -6.58 3.10
C PRO A 209 -12.29 -6.36 2.20
N ASN A 210 -13.42 -6.20 2.83
CA ASN A 210 -14.66 -5.75 2.21
C ASN A 210 -15.04 -4.37 2.78
N LYS A 211 -16.19 -3.84 2.38
CA LYS A 211 -16.69 -2.54 2.87
C LYS A 211 -16.77 -2.49 4.39
N VAL A 212 -17.17 -3.58 5.03
CA VAL A 212 -17.32 -3.64 6.49
C VAL A 212 -15.97 -3.55 7.20
N ALA A 213 -14.93 -4.21 6.65
CA ALA A 213 -13.58 -4.09 7.18
C ALA A 213 -13.04 -2.65 7.09
N ALA A 214 -13.30 -1.97 5.96
CA ALA A 214 -12.94 -0.56 5.80
C ALA A 214 -13.71 0.35 6.77
N THR A 215 -15.00 0.09 6.97
CA THR A 215 -15.85 0.83 7.93
C THR A 215 -15.33 0.66 9.37
N LEU A 216 -14.98 -0.56 9.77
CA LEU A 216 -14.45 -0.83 11.11
C LEU A 216 -13.10 -0.14 11.36
N MET A 217 -12.20 -0.18 10.35
CA MET A 217 -10.92 0.50 10.46
C MET A 217 -11.09 2.03 10.48
N LEU A 218 -12.09 2.56 9.77
CA LEU A 218 -12.45 3.98 9.81
C LEU A 218 -12.97 4.39 11.20
N ALA A 219 -13.85 3.57 11.82
CA ALA A 219 -14.30 3.79 13.19
C ALA A 219 -13.11 3.87 14.17
N ARG A 220 -12.13 2.97 14.01
CA ARG A 220 -10.90 2.97 14.82
C ARG A 220 -10.08 4.24 14.60
N ALA A 221 -9.89 4.66 13.36
CA ALA A 221 -9.15 5.89 13.05
C ALA A 221 -9.82 7.14 13.64
N TYR A 222 -11.16 7.22 13.60
CA TYR A 222 -11.92 8.28 14.26
C TYR A 222 -11.76 8.27 15.79
N LEU A 223 -11.78 7.08 16.41
CA LEU A 223 -11.56 6.94 17.85
C LEU A 223 -10.18 7.48 18.27
N TYR A 224 -9.14 7.09 17.51
CA TYR A 224 -7.75 7.50 17.77
C TYR A 224 -7.50 9.00 17.55
N THR A 225 -8.39 9.67 16.81
CA THR A 225 -8.33 11.12 16.58
C THR A 225 -9.34 11.91 17.40
N GLY A 226 -10.01 11.27 18.38
CA GLY A 226 -10.98 11.92 19.28
C GLY A 226 -12.31 12.29 18.61
N GLN A 227 -12.57 11.80 17.40
CA GLN A 227 -13.83 12.03 16.66
C GLN A 227 -14.90 11.00 17.07
N ASN A 228 -15.24 10.98 18.36
CA ASN A 228 -16.01 9.89 18.98
C ASN A 228 -17.40 9.69 18.36
N ALA A 229 -18.12 10.75 18.00
CA ALA A 229 -19.44 10.64 17.36
C ALA A 229 -19.37 9.96 15.98
N LEU A 230 -18.30 10.23 15.21
CA LEU A 230 -18.08 9.55 13.93
C LEU A 230 -17.64 8.10 14.14
N ALA A 231 -16.82 7.83 15.15
CA ALA A 231 -16.42 6.47 15.52
C ALA A 231 -17.63 5.61 15.90
N GLU A 232 -18.55 6.15 16.73
CA GLU A 232 -19.80 5.50 17.11
C GLU A 232 -20.69 5.22 15.89
N THR A 233 -20.85 6.20 15.00
CA THR A 233 -21.65 6.05 13.78
C THR A 233 -21.12 4.91 12.92
N GLU A 234 -19.81 4.85 12.66
CA GLU A 234 -19.24 3.78 11.82
C GLU A 234 -19.28 2.42 12.53
N ALA A 235 -19.05 2.36 13.83
CA ALA A 235 -19.18 1.12 14.61
C ALA A 235 -20.62 0.59 14.60
N SER A 236 -21.62 1.48 14.77
CA SER A 236 -23.04 1.12 14.69
C SER A 236 -23.44 0.59 13.32
N ASN A 237 -22.88 1.16 12.23
CA ASN A 237 -23.07 0.66 10.87
C ASN A 237 -22.57 -0.78 10.72
N VAL A 238 -21.42 -1.11 11.34
CA VAL A 238 -20.89 -2.49 11.33
C VAL A 238 -21.81 -3.44 12.10
N ILE A 239 -22.24 -3.07 13.31
CA ILE A 239 -23.11 -3.87 14.17
C ILE A 239 -24.46 -4.14 13.48
N ALA A 240 -25.00 -3.16 12.77
CA ALA A 240 -26.26 -3.29 12.03
C ALA A 240 -26.12 -4.12 10.74
N THR A 241 -24.91 -4.45 10.30
CA THR A 241 -24.69 -5.20 9.06
C THR A 241 -24.93 -6.68 9.29
N THR A 242 -25.89 -7.27 8.54
CA THR A 242 -26.21 -8.70 8.61
C THR A 242 -24.99 -9.58 8.37
N GLY A 243 -24.82 -10.64 9.15
CA GLY A 243 -23.72 -11.61 9.04
C GLY A 243 -22.49 -11.29 9.90
N TYR A 244 -22.58 -10.25 10.74
CA TYR A 244 -21.60 -9.93 11.79
C TYR A 244 -22.28 -9.98 13.15
N SER A 245 -21.75 -10.79 14.05
CA SER A 245 -22.16 -10.89 15.45
C SER A 245 -20.95 -11.15 16.32
N LEU A 246 -21.05 -10.83 17.58
CA LEU A 246 -20.08 -11.31 18.58
C LEU A 246 -20.24 -12.82 18.68
N LEU A 247 -19.15 -13.53 18.83
CA LEU A 247 -19.14 -14.96 19.17
C LEU A 247 -19.48 -15.09 20.66
N ASP A 248 -20.37 -16.04 20.97
CA ASP A 248 -20.72 -16.38 22.35
C ASP A 248 -19.56 -17.05 23.08
#